data_baded90ea40732e987077814a3e0f101
#
_entry.id   baded90ea40732e987077814a3e0f101
#
_cell.length_a   1.000
_cell.length_b   1.000
_cell.length_c   1.000
_cell.angle_alpha   90.00
_cell.angle_beta   90.00
_cell.angle_gamma   90.00
#
_symmetry.space_group_name_H-M   'P 1'
#
loop_
_entity.id
_entity.type
_entity.pdbx_description
1 polymer ?
#
loop_
_entity_poly.entity_id
_entity_poly.type
_entity_poly.pdbx_seq_one_letter_code
_entity_poly.pdbx_strand_id
1 'polypeptide(L)'
;MISTALPRSIDAAVLRKDFPILAQERGGHRLAYLDSAASSQHPRQVLDAMDRYYSTTHANVHRGVYAIAEEATRQYEEARRDVGLFIGAPKPAREIIFTKNATEALNLVASSYGRRRLQAGKAVVLTEMEHHANFVPWLMLAEDKGVELRYLPITEDFRLDLTDLDRVTDGAGVVAVTAMSNVLGTLVDLAPIVEAAHANGAVVVCDGSQLVPHRRVDVVAMGVDFLAFTGHKMLGPTGIGVLWGREELLEEMPPFLGGGEMIRDVRLDCFTTNDLPWKFEAGTPPIAEAMGLGAAISYLEAVGMDQIASHEAALTRFTFETLRSDHGDKVHFFGPEPDPGLRGGAISIGFGDIHPHDLAQVLDAEGVCVRAGHHCAKPLMRRLEVPATARASLYLYNDEEDVLALSSALAKAKEMFG
;
A
#
# COMPACT_ATOMS: atom_id res chain seq x y z
N MET A 1 34.65 10.58 -3.68
CA MET A 1 34.79 9.20 -3.17
C MET A 1 33.52 8.92 -2.39
N ILE A 2 32.57 8.19 -3.03
CA ILE A 2 31.33 7.76 -2.39
C ILE A 2 31.73 6.60 -1.49
N SER A 3 31.53 6.76 -0.19
CA SER A 3 31.79 5.71 0.81
C SER A 3 30.89 4.51 0.51
N THR A 4 31.50 3.40 0.12
CA THR A 4 30.87 2.09 -0.06
C THR A 4 30.75 1.35 1.28
N ALA A 5 30.27 2.01 2.32
CA ALA A 5 29.86 1.32 3.53
C ALA A 5 28.58 0.53 3.17
N LEU A 6 28.65 -0.80 3.28
CA LEU A 6 27.45 -1.65 3.20
C LEU A 6 26.41 -1.12 4.19
N PRO A 7 25.13 -1.03 3.79
CA PRO A 7 24.08 -0.59 4.71
C PRO A 7 24.13 -1.46 5.96
N ARG A 8 24.00 -0.86 7.14
CA ARG A 8 23.93 -1.59 8.41
C ARG A 8 22.75 -2.57 8.31
N SER A 9 22.99 -3.85 8.59
CA SER A 9 21.91 -4.84 8.65
C SER A 9 20.93 -4.45 9.75
N ILE A 10 19.61 -4.59 9.48
CA ILE A 10 18.58 -4.49 10.52
C ILE A 10 18.80 -5.61 11.53
N ASP A 11 18.78 -5.26 12.82
CA ASP A 11 18.60 -6.23 13.91
C ASP A 11 17.10 -6.30 14.24
N ALA A 12 16.39 -7.23 13.60
CA ALA A 12 14.96 -7.39 13.77
C ALA A 12 14.59 -7.74 15.23
N ALA A 13 15.45 -8.44 15.97
CA ALA A 13 15.22 -8.77 17.39
C ALA A 13 15.25 -7.50 18.28
N VAL A 14 16.03 -6.50 17.90
CA VAL A 14 16.03 -5.20 18.58
C VAL A 14 14.77 -4.41 18.20
N LEU A 15 14.47 -4.26 16.89
CA LEU A 15 13.30 -3.52 16.42
C LEU A 15 12.00 -4.10 16.96
N ARG A 16 11.88 -5.43 17.04
CA ARG A 16 10.69 -6.13 17.52
C ARG A 16 10.25 -5.66 18.91
N LYS A 17 11.17 -5.19 19.76
CA LYS A 17 10.88 -4.66 21.11
C LYS A 17 10.06 -3.37 21.09
N ASP A 18 10.11 -2.63 20.00
CA ASP A 18 9.31 -1.43 19.79
C ASP A 18 7.82 -1.75 19.52
N PHE A 19 7.50 -3.00 19.18
CA PHE A 19 6.15 -3.45 18.82
C PHE A 19 5.52 -4.26 19.95
N PRO A 20 4.72 -3.64 20.83
CA PRO A 20 4.22 -4.31 22.07
C PRO A 20 3.43 -5.58 21.81
N ILE A 21 2.67 -5.63 20.73
CA ILE A 21 1.87 -6.80 20.36
C ILE A 21 2.73 -8.03 20.04
N LEU A 22 3.94 -7.84 19.55
CA LEU A 22 4.85 -8.93 19.17
C LEU A 22 5.54 -9.58 20.39
N ALA A 23 5.35 -9.01 21.59
CA ALA A 23 5.77 -9.64 22.83
C ALA A 23 4.77 -10.70 23.35
N GLN A 24 3.61 -10.83 22.70
CA GLN A 24 2.60 -11.83 23.07
C GLN A 24 3.02 -13.23 22.60
N GLU A 25 2.53 -14.23 23.32
CA GLU A 25 2.59 -15.63 22.94
C GLU A 25 1.19 -16.12 22.49
N ARG A 26 1.16 -17.05 21.56
CA ARG A 26 -0.07 -17.70 21.09
C ARG A 26 0.09 -19.21 21.26
N GLY A 27 -0.80 -19.84 22.04
CA GLY A 27 -0.71 -21.28 22.28
C GLY A 27 0.61 -21.76 22.95
N GLY A 28 1.33 -20.87 23.62
CA GLY A 28 2.67 -21.15 24.18
C GLY A 28 3.81 -20.97 23.16
N HIS A 29 3.50 -20.48 21.97
CA HIS A 29 4.48 -20.17 20.91
C HIS A 29 4.71 -18.66 20.80
N ARG A 30 5.94 -18.27 20.44
CA ARG A 30 6.26 -16.90 20.01
C ARG A 30 5.36 -16.50 18.84
N LEU A 31 4.78 -15.32 18.89
CA LEU A 31 3.95 -14.80 17.81
C LEU A 31 4.80 -14.50 16.56
N ALA A 32 4.66 -15.29 15.51
CA ALA A 32 5.21 -15.04 14.18
C ALA A 32 4.13 -14.35 13.33
N TYR A 33 4.15 -12.99 13.32
CA TYR A 33 3.17 -12.20 12.59
C TYR A 33 3.61 -12.02 11.12
N LEU A 34 3.05 -12.81 10.22
CA LEU A 34 3.36 -12.85 8.80
C LEU A 34 2.18 -12.37 7.91
N ASP A 35 1.42 -11.35 8.38
CA ASP A 35 0.31 -10.77 7.60
C ASP A 35 0.44 -9.24 7.41
N SER A 36 1.67 -8.73 7.30
CA SER A 36 1.96 -7.29 7.15
C SER A 36 1.39 -6.68 5.88
N ALA A 37 1.26 -7.43 4.79
CA ALA A 37 0.63 -6.95 3.56
C ALA A 37 -0.90 -6.70 3.71
N ALA A 38 -1.54 -7.23 4.77
CA ALA A 38 -2.91 -6.89 5.14
C ALA A 38 -2.94 -5.66 6.06
N SER A 39 -2.13 -5.66 7.12
CA SER A 39 -1.94 -4.53 8.05
C SER A 39 -0.64 -4.75 8.82
N SER A 40 0.24 -3.77 8.89
CA SER A 40 1.45 -3.85 9.70
C SER A 40 1.13 -3.61 11.18
N GLN A 41 2.04 -4.02 12.06
CA GLN A 41 1.97 -3.70 13.49
C GLN A 41 2.47 -2.28 13.77
N HIS A 42 2.12 -1.73 14.93
CA HIS A 42 2.44 -0.35 15.30
C HIS A 42 3.55 -0.30 16.34
N PRO A 43 4.62 0.46 16.12
CA PRO A 43 5.63 0.66 17.14
C PRO A 43 5.12 1.60 18.24
N ARG A 44 5.72 1.54 19.42
CA ARG A 44 5.38 2.36 20.58
C ARG A 44 5.33 3.84 20.25
N GLN A 45 6.25 4.32 19.43
CA GLN A 45 6.37 5.72 19.02
C GLN A 45 5.10 6.24 18.33
N VAL A 46 4.45 5.39 17.52
CA VAL A 46 3.18 5.72 16.86
C VAL A 46 2.03 5.77 17.85
N LEU A 47 1.95 4.76 18.74
CA LEU A 47 0.93 4.71 19.79
C LEU A 47 1.03 5.92 20.73
N ASP A 48 2.24 6.25 21.16
CA ASP A 48 2.51 7.37 22.04
C ASP A 48 2.24 8.74 21.38
N ALA A 49 2.45 8.88 20.08
CA ALA A 49 2.11 10.09 19.35
C ALA A 49 0.60 10.35 19.35
N MET A 50 -0.21 9.32 19.10
CA MET A 50 -1.67 9.42 19.12
C MET A 50 -2.20 9.66 20.54
N ASP A 51 -1.67 8.97 21.56
CA ASP A 51 -2.03 9.18 22.96
C ASP A 51 -1.70 10.61 23.39
N ARG A 52 -0.52 11.12 23.05
CA ARG A 52 -0.10 12.49 23.36
C ARG A 52 -1.07 13.50 22.76
N TYR A 53 -1.47 13.34 21.49
CA TYR A 53 -2.44 14.25 20.88
C TYR A 53 -3.74 14.30 21.70
N TYR A 54 -4.35 13.16 21.99
CA TYR A 54 -5.62 13.13 22.73
C TYR A 54 -5.49 13.64 24.18
N SER A 55 -4.35 13.43 24.81
CA SER A 55 -4.13 13.82 26.21
C SER A 55 -3.66 15.26 26.39
N THR A 56 -3.08 15.91 25.35
CA THR A 56 -2.43 17.21 25.52
C THR A 56 -2.86 18.31 24.55
N THR A 57 -3.22 17.96 23.30
CA THR A 57 -3.46 18.96 22.23
C THR A 57 -4.72 18.70 21.43
N HIS A 58 -5.63 17.89 21.96
CA HIS A 58 -6.88 17.57 21.24
C HIS A 58 -7.74 18.82 21.02
N ALA A 59 -7.81 19.26 19.77
CA ALA A 59 -8.68 20.32 19.29
C ALA A 59 -8.95 20.14 17.79
N ASN A 60 -10.01 20.78 17.29
CA ASN A 60 -10.20 20.85 15.84
C ASN A 60 -9.15 21.77 15.21
N VAL A 61 -8.71 21.43 14.00
CA VAL A 61 -7.64 22.11 13.27
C VAL A 61 -8.19 23.27 12.41
N HIS A 62 -7.30 24.17 11.98
CA HIS A 62 -7.44 25.30 11.05
C HIS A 62 -8.28 26.50 11.55
N ARG A 63 -9.36 26.31 12.29
CA ARG A 63 -10.30 27.39 12.63
C ARG A 63 -10.27 27.88 14.08
N GLY A 64 -9.57 27.17 14.95
CA GLY A 64 -9.45 27.57 16.36
C GLY A 64 -8.40 28.68 16.53
N VAL A 65 -8.78 29.75 17.25
CA VAL A 65 -7.88 30.89 17.56
C VAL A 65 -7.37 30.81 19.00
N TYR A 66 -7.11 29.62 19.50
CA TYR A 66 -6.59 29.37 20.85
C TYR A 66 -5.43 28.34 20.77
N ALA A 67 -4.50 28.45 21.72
CA ALA A 67 -3.18 27.80 21.68
C ALA A 67 -3.22 26.28 21.36
N ILE A 68 -4.19 25.54 21.96
CA ILE A 68 -4.30 24.09 21.72
C ILE A 68 -4.68 23.80 20.25
N ALA A 69 -5.60 24.59 19.64
CA ALA A 69 -5.99 24.40 18.25
C ALA A 69 -4.88 24.84 17.27
N GLU A 70 -4.13 25.88 17.60
CA GLU A 70 -2.96 26.31 16.81
C GLU A 70 -1.89 25.20 16.82
N GLU A 71 -1.63 24.60 17.98
CA GLU A 71 -0.66 23.52 18.11
C GLU A 71 -1.14 22.23 17.39
N ALA A 72 -2.43 21.86 17.51
CA ALA A 72 -3.01 20.76 16.75
C ALA A 72 -2.89 20.97 15.23
N THR A 73 -3.18 22.19 14.76
CA THR A 73 -3.05 22.56 13.34
C THR A 73 -1.61 22.43 12.87
N ARG A 74 -0.67 22.97 13.65
CA ARG A 74 0.76 22.90 13.34
C ARG A 74 1.24 21.45 13.18
N GLN A 75 0.89 20.58 14.14
CA GLN A 75 1.27 19.17 14.11
C GLN A 75 0.62 18.42 12.94
N TYR A 76 -0.64 18.71 12.62
CA TYR A 76 -1.36 18.11 11.49
C TYR A 76 -0.71 18.47 10.15
N GLU A 77 -0.36 19.74 9.95
CA GLU A 77 0.28 20.20 8.71
C GLU A 77 1.77 19.80 8.65
N GLU A 78 2.44 19.61 9.78
CA GLU A 78 3.78 19.00 9.82
C GLU A 78 3.71 17.54 9.36
N ALA A 79 2.74 16.76 9.83
CA ALA A 79 2.56 15.39 9.36
C ALA A 79 2.30 15.34 7.84
N ARG A 80 1.50 16.26 7.28
CA ARG A 80 1.31 16.39 5.83
C ARG A 80 2.63 16.64 5.10
N ARG A 81 3.41 17.58 5.61
CA ARG A 81 4.72 17.90 5.03
C ARG A 81 5.66 16.71 5.06
N ASP A 82 5.71 15.99 6.18
CA ASP A 82 6.60 14.84 6.36
C ASP A 82 6.20 13.68 5.42
N VAL A 83 4.88 13.44 5.23
CA VAL A 83 4.36 12.53 4.22
C VAL A 83 4.85 12.90 2.82
N GLY A 84 4.74 14.17 2.45
CA GLY A 84 5.17 14.62 1.12
C GLY A 84 6.68 14.51 0.92
N LEU A 85 7.48 14.86 1.93
CA LEU A 85 8.94 14.72 1.88
C LEU A 85 9.36 13.25 1.76
N PHE A 86 8.68 12.35 2.47
CA PHE A 86 8.95 10.92 2.45
C PHE A 86 8.80 10.29 1.06
N ILE A 87 7.87 10.79 0.24
CA ILE A 87 7.64 10.32 -1.14
C ILE A 87 8.25 11.22 -2.22
N GLY A 88 9.03 12.22 -1.86
CA GLY A 88 9.65 13.16 -2.80
C GLY A 88 8.68 14.11 -3.50
N ALA A 89 7.54 14.45 -2.87
CA ALA A 89 6.57 15.40 -3.44
C ALA A 89 7.15 16.81 -3.55
N PRO A 90 7.06 17.48 -4.72
CA PRO A 90 7.60 18.83 -4.93
C PRO A 90 6.94 19.90 -4.05
N LYS A 91 5.64 19.77 -3.80
CA LYS A 91 4.84 20.75 -3.06
C LYS A 91 3.96 20.08 -2.01
N PRO A 92 4.54 19.53 -0.91
CA PRO A 92 3.83 18.74 0.09
C PRO A 92 2.53 19.40 0.61
N ALA A 93 2.56 20.71 0.86
CA ALA A 93 1.42 21.46 1.39
C ALA A 93 0.23 21.59 0.42
N ARG A 94 0.38 21.21 -0.85
CA ARG A 94 -0.67 21.34 -1.87
C ARG A 94 -1.00 20.02 -2.55
N GLU A 95 -0.04 19.09 -2.61
CA GLU A 95 -0.13 17.84 -3.37
C GLU A 95 -0.51 16.64 -2.52
N ILE A 96 -0.44 16.75 -1.17
CA ILE A 96 -0.82 15.68 -0.24
C ILE A 96 -2.25 15.91 0.25
N ILE A 97 -3.10 14.93 0.00
CA ILE A 97 -4.50 14.89 0.45
C ILE A 97 -4.64 13.72 1.40
N PHE A 98 -5.11 13.98 2.62
CA PHE A 98 -5.47 12.93 3.55
C PHE A 98 -6.85 12.37 3.23
N THR A 99 -6.93 11.05 3.19
CA THR A 99 -8.15 10.26 3.00
C THR A 99 -8.25 9.26 4.14
N LYS A 100 -9.33 8.52 4.25
CA LYS A 100 -9.41 7.49 5.31
C LYS A 100 -8.61 6.22 4.99
N ASN A 101 -8.25 5.97 3.75
CA ASN A 101 -7.40 4.86 3.27
C ASN A 101 -7.11 5.01 1.77
N ALA A 102 -6.24 4.18 1.21
CA ALA A 102 -5.94 4.16 -0.22
C ALA A 102 -7.17 3.86 -1.10
N THR A 103 -8.14 3.10 -0.62
CA THR A 103 -9.39 2.85 -1.36
C THR A 103 -10.16 4.14 -1.59
N GLU A 104 -10.27 5.00 -0.59
CA GLU A 104 -10.90 6.31 -0.76
C GLU A 104 -10.09 7.21 -1.69
N ALA A 105 -8.76 7.20 -1.59
CA ALA A 105 -7.87 7.95 -2.47
C ALA A 105 -8.06 7.57 -3.95
N LEU A 106 -8.11 6.28 -4.26
CA LEU A 106 -8.34 5.77 -5.62
C LEU A 106 -9.76 6.08 -6.12
N ASN A 107 -10.78 5.99 -5.24
CA ASN A 107 -12.14 6.40 -5.57
C ASN A 107 -12.24 7.91 -5.82
N LEU A 108 -11.50 8.74 -5.09
CA LEU A 108 -11.43 10.17 -5.31
C LEU A 108 -10.90 10.45 -6.74
N VAL A 109 -9.81 9.81 -7.15
CA VAL A 109 -9.28 9.98 -8.52
C VAL A 109 -10.30 9.53 -9.57
N ALA A 110 -10.87 8.34 -9.42
CA ALA A 110 -11.85 7.82 -10.38
C ALA A 110 -13.11 8.69 -10.47
N SER A 111 -13.65 9.14 -9.32
CA SER A 111 -14.89 9.92 -9.26
C SER A 111 -14.72 11.39 -9.63
N SER A 112 -13.56 11.96 -9.35
CA SER A 112 -13.30 13.39 -9.61
C SER A 112 -12.59 13.57 -10.95
N TYR A 113 -11.34 13.09 -11.11
CA TYR A 113 -10.60 13.16 -12.35
C TYR A 113 -11.25 12.33 -13.47
N GLY A 114 -11.45 11.03 -13.21
CA GLY A 114 -11.97 10.08 -14.20
C GLY A 114 -13.32 10.51 -14.75
N ARG A 115 -14.29 10.80 -13.87
CA ARG A 115 -15.64 11.22 -14.28
C ARG A 115 -15.66 12.50 -15.09
N ARG A 116 -14.74 13.44 -14.83
CA ARG A 116 -14.63 14.71 -15.57
C ARG A 116 -13.94 14.55 -16.92
N ARG A 117 -12.88 13.75 -16.98
CA ARG A 117 -11.98 13.66 -18.14
C ARG A 117 -12.29 12.52 -19.10
N LEU A 118 -12.92 11.45 -18.61
CA LEU A 118 -13.23 10.29 -19.44
C LEU A 118 -14.65 10.34 -19.98
N GLN A 119 -14.77 9.94 -21.24
CA GLN A 119 -16.04 9.85 -21.98
C GLN A 119 -16.02 8.59 -22.85
N ALA A 120 -17.16 8.21 -23.43
CA ALA A 120 -17.24 7.11 -24.38
C ALA A 120 -16.21 7.29 -25.52
N GLY A 121 -15.51 6.23 -25.87
CA GLY A 121 -14.41 6.21 -26.82
C GLY A 121 -13.02 6.45 -26.23
N LYS A 122 -12.92 6.74 -24.91
CA LYS A 122 -11.67 6.68 -24.16
C LYS A 122 -11.56 5.34 -23.44
N ALA A 123 -10.31 4.92 -23.15
CA ALA A 123 -10.06 3.71 -22.40
C ALA A 123 -9.43 4.00 -21.03
N VAL A 124 -9.68 3.11 -20.06
CA VAL A 124 -8.89 2.93 -18.84
C VAL A 124 -8.14 1.62 -18.97
N VAL A 125 -6.83 1.67 -18.79
CA VAL A 125 -5.96 0.51 -18.76
C VAL A 125 -5.73 0.10 -17.31
N LEU A 126 -5.93 -1.19 -17.02
CA LEU A 126 -5.69 -1.83 -15.72
C LEU A 126 -4.70 -2.98 -15.90
N THR A 127 -4.24 -3.57 -14.80
CA THR A 127 -3.50 -4.83 -14.87
C THR A 127 -4.31 -5.98 -14.26
N GLU A 128 -3.95 -7.22 -14.59
CA GLU A 128 -4.54 -8.40 -13.94
C GLU A 128 -4.13 -8.54 -12.47
N MET A 129 -3.11 -7.77 -12.01
CA MET A 129 -2.59 -7.82 -10.63
C MET A 129 -3.29 -6.86 -9.66
N GLU A 130 -4.24 -6.02 -10.12
CA GLU A 130 -4.79 -4.95 -9.31
C GLU A 130 -5.53 -5.47 -8.07
N HIS A 131 -5.29 -4.80 -6.94
CA HIS A 131 -6.17 -4.90 -5.79
C HIS A 131 -7.57 -4.35 -6.14
N HIS A 132 -8.63 -4.90 -5.55
CA HIS A 132 -10.01 -4.43 -5.82
C HIS A 132 -10.18 -2.91 -5.65
N ALA A 133 -9.40 -2.27 -4.79
CA ALA A 133 -9.45 -0.82 -4.58
C ALA A 133 -9.05 -0.02 -5.82
N ASN A 134 -8.12 -0.56 -6.64
CA ASN A 134 -7.68 0.03 -7.91
C ASN A 134 -8.34 -0.66 -9.13
N PHE A 135 -9.36 -1.47 -8.93
CA PHE A 135 -10.08 -2.16 -9.97
C PHE A 135 -11.56 -1.72 -10.03
N VAL A 136 -12.27 -1.85 -8.90
CA VAL A 136 -13.73 -1.64 -8.83
C VAL A 136 -14.14 -0.20 -9.16
N PRO A 137 -13.46 0.87 -8.72
CA PRO A 137 -13.86 2.24 -9.07
C PRO A 137 -13.86 2.49 -10.59
N TRP A 138 -12.95 1.86 -11.33
CA TRP A 138 -12.88 1.96 -12.77
C TRP A 138 -13.97 1.16 -13.48
N LEU A 139 -14.36 -0.02 -12.94
CA LEU A 139 -15.55 -0.75 -13.39
C LEU A 139 -16.81 0.10 -13.25
N MET A 140 -17.00 0.73 -12.08
CA MET A 140 -18.14 1.61 -11.83
C MET A 140 -18.15 2.81 -12.79
N LEU A 141 -16.99 3.40 -13.07
CA LEU A 141 -16.86 4.50 -14.01
C LEU A 141 -17.15 4.05 -15.45
N ALA A 142 -16.68 2.86 -15.84
CA ALA A 142 -16.94 2.28 -17.16
C ALA A 142 -18.44 2.04 -17.38
N GLU A 143 -19.15 1.51 -16.39
CA GLU A 143 -20.59 1.31 -16.43
C GLU A 143 -21.36 2.66 -16.56
N ASP A 144 -20.92 3.70 -15.83
CA ASP A 144 -21.57 5.02 -15.82
C ASP A 144 -21.29 5.83 -17.12
N LYS A 145 -20.11 5.74 -17.69
CA LYS A 145 -19.63 6.60 -18.79
C LYS A 145 -19.47 5.91 -20.14
N GLY A 146 -19.60 4.58 -20.21
CA GLY A 146 -19.33 3.83 -21.42
C GLY A 146 -17.86 3.85 -21.83
N VAL A 147 -16.94 3.96 -20.85
CA VAL A 147 -15.49 3.92 -21.04
C VAL A 147 -15.06 2.47 -21.27
N GLU A 148 -14.15 2.23 -22.21
CA GLU A 148 -13.58 0.93 -22.44
C GLU A 148 -12.59 0.57 -21.32
N LEU A 149 -12.59 -0.70 -20.88
CA LEU A 149 -11.57 -1.22 -19.98
C LEU A 149 -10.66 -2.16 -20.77
N ARG A 150 -9.35 -1.93 -20.65
CA ARG A 150 -8.31 -2.77 -21.23
C ARG A 150 -7.39 -3.28 -20.14
N TYR A 151 -6.75 -4.42 -20.38
CA TYR A 151 -5.96 -5.09 -19.35
C TYR A 151 -4.57 -5.43 -19.87
N LEU A 152 -3.55 -5.18 -19.04
CA LEU A 152 -2.21 -5.72 -19.19
C LEU A 152 -2.17 -7.07 -18.48
N PRO A 153 -1.92 -8.17 -19.21
CA PRO A 153 -1.90 -9.50 -18.63
C PRO A 153 -0.60 -9.75 -17.84
N ILE A 154 -0.55 -10.87 -17.15
CA ILE A 154 0.67 -11.38 -16.53
C ILE A 154 1.29 -12.51 -17.36
N THR A 155 2.63 -12.55 -17.34
CA THR A 155 3.44 -13.62 -17.93
C THR A 155 3.43 -14.88 -17.03
N GLU A 156 3.97 -15.99 -17.53
CA GLU A 156 4.09 -17.24 -16.77
C GLU A 156 5.04 -17.10 -15.56
N ASP A 157 6.00 -16.18 -15.62
CA ASP A 157 6.91 -15.84 -14.51
C ASP A 157 6.36 -14.71 -13.61
N PHE A 158 5.05 -14.47 -13.68
CA PHE A 158 4.28 -13.58 -12.81
C PHE A 158 4.69 -12.08 -12.89
N ARG A 159 5.21 -11.62 -14.02
CA ARG A 159 5.45 -10.21 -14.32
C ARG A 159 4.36 -9.66 -15.24
N LEU A 160 4.28 -8.34 -15.42
CA LEU A 160 3.41 -7.77 -16.44
C LEU A 160 3.95 -8.08 -17.84
N ASP A 161 3.08 -8.51 -18.73
CA ASP A 161 3.38 -8.61 -20.16
C ASP A 161 3.18 -7.24 -20.82
N LEU A 162 4.29 -6.63 -21.21
CA LEU A 162 4.32 -5.32 -21.86
C LEU A 162 4.49 -5.41 -23.38
N THR A 163 4.38 -6.60 -23.98
CA THR A 163 4.57 -6.83 -25.41
C THR A 163 3.64 -5.97 -26.26
N ASP A 164 2.38 -5.83 -25.84
CA ASP A 164 1.33 -5.10 -26.55
C ASP A 164 1.05 -3.72 -25.91
N LEU A 165 1.99 -3.15 -25.14
CA LEU A 165 1.78 -1.95 -24.34
C LEU A 165 1.27 -0.77 -25.17
N ASP A 166 1.87 -0.49 -26.32
CA ASP A 166 1.47 0.61 -27.20
C ASP A 166 0.02 0.45 -27.67
N ARG A 167 -0.38 -0.76 -28.08
CA ARG A 167 -1.76 -1.04 -28.49
C ARG A 167 -2.77 -0.91 -27.36
N VAL A 168 -2.39 -1.36 -26.16
CA VAL A 168 -3.27 -1.32 -24.99
C VAL A 168 -3.47 0.12 -24.51
N THR A 169 -2.44 0.97 -24.60
CA THR A 169 -2.48 2.38 -24.16
C THR A 169 -2.99 3.34 -25.24
N ASP A 170 -3.13 2.92 -26.51
CA ASP A 170 -3.63 3.79 -27.58
C ASP A 170 -5.02 4.35 -27.27
N GLY A 171 -5.15 5.67 -27.27
CA GLY A 171 -6.38 6.38 -26.94
C GLY A 171 -6.83 6.25 -25.47
N ALA A 172 -6.02 5.68 -24.59
CA ALA A 172 -6.30 5.66 -23.15
C ALA A 172 -6.34 7.08 -22.58
N GLY A 173 -7.14 7.27 -21.54
CA GLY A 173 -7.16 8.50 -20.76
C GLY A 173 -6.59 8.30 -19.36
N VAL A 174 -6.57 7.05 -18.89
CA VAL A 174 -6.01 6.65 -17.59
C VAL A 174 -5.33 5.29 -17.73
N VAL A 175 -4.17 5.14 -17.11
CA VAL A 175 -3.52 3.87 -16.81
C VAL A 175 -3.46 3.73 -15.30
N ALA A 176 -4.20 2.78 -14.72
CA ALA A 176 -4.21 2.54 -13.28
C ALA A 176 -3.46 1.24 -12.98
N VAL A 177 -2.38 1.34 -12.20
CA VAL A 177 -1.40 0.27 -12.02
C VAL A 177 -0.94 0.17 -10.57
N THR A 178 -0.88 -1.06 -10.04
CA THR A 178 -0.21 -1.31 -8.77
C THR A 178 1.31 -1.29 -8.94
N ALA A 179 2.03 -0.64 -8.03
CA ALA A 179 3.48 -0.63 -8.07
C ALA A 179 4.12 -1.93 -7.53
N MET A 180 3.40 -2.63 -6.65
CA MET A 180 3.78 -3.93 -6.13
C MET A 180 2.54 -4.76 -5.83
N SER A 181 2.49 -5.98 -6.37
CA SER A 181 1.35 -6.89 -6.15
C SER A 181 1.26 -7.34 -4.68
N ASN A 182 0.09 -7.18 -4.10
CA ASN A 182 -0.20 -7.67 -2.74
C ASN A 182 -0.38 -9.20 -2.65
N VAL A 183 -0.38 -9.89 -3.78
CA VAL A 183 -0.51 -11.35 -3.88
C VAL A 183 0.82 -11.98 -4.28
N LEU A 184 1.34 -11.58 -5.43
CA LEU A 184 2.52 -12.16 -6.05
C LEU A 184 3.83 -11.59 -5.48
N GLY A 185 3.75 -10.45 -4.81
CA GLY A 185 4.93 -9.68 -4.41
C GLY A 185 5.64 -9.00 -5.59
N THR A 186 5.21 -9.22 -6.82
CA THR A 186 5.83 -8.67 -8.03
C THR A 186 5.99 -7.17 -7.96
N LEU A 187 7.21 -6.69 -8.13
CA LEU A 187 7.53 -5.28 -8.37
C LEU A 187 7.28 -4.96 -9.84
N VAL A 188 6.54 -3.90 -10.09
CA VAL A 188 6.20 -3.46 -11.45
C VAL A 188 7.21 -2.43 -11.92
N ASP A 189 7.83 -2.66 -13.08
CA ASP A 189 8.60 -1.63 -13.77
C ASP A 189 7.62 -0.61 -14.38
N LEU A 190 7.51 0.53 -13.71
CA LEU A 190 6.58 1.59 -14.11
C LEU A 190 7.09 2.44 -15.27
N ALA A 191 8.39 2.51 -15.51
CA ALA A 191 8.97 3.43 -16.48
C ALA A 191 8.40 3.26 -17.91
N PRO A 192 8.36 2.05 -18.51
CA PRO A 192 7.78 1.88 -19.85
C PRO A 192 6.28 2.17 -19.88
N ILE A 193 5.55 1.86 -18.77
CA ILE A 193 4.10 2.11 -18.67
C ILE A 193 3.81 3.60 -18.63
N VAL A 194 4.58 4.36 -17.85
CA VAL A 194 4.47 5.82 -17.75
C VAL A 194 4.77 6.48 -19.11
N GLU A 195 5.85 6.06 -19.76
CA GLU A 195 6.23 6.57 -21.08
C GLU A 195 5.12 6.34 -22.12
N ALA A 196 4.60 5.13 -22.23
CA ALA A 196 3.53 4.78 -23.16
C ALA A 196 2.21 5.51 -22.83
N ALA A 197 1.85 5.63 -21.55
CA ALA A 197 0.67 6.36 -21.11
C ALA A 197 0.76 7.85 -21.49
N HIS A 198 1.86 8.51 -21.16
CA HIS A 198 2.07 9.93 -21.43
C HIS A 198 2.17 10.23 -22.94
N ALA A 199 2.77 9.33 -23.74
CA ALA A 199 2.80 9.46 -25.19
C ALA A 199 1.38 9.49 -25.81
N ASN A 200 0.40 8.86 -25.15
CA ASN A 200 -1.01 8.85 -25.53
C ASN A 200 -1.85 9.92 -24.81
N GLY A 201 -1.24 10.78 -24.01
CA GLY A 201 -1.92 11.81 -23.21
C GLY A 201 -2.78 11.24 -22.07
N ALA A 202 -2.54 10.00 -21.65
CA ALA A 202 -3.15 9.40 -20.48
C ALA A 202 -2.39 9.79 -19.20
N VAL A 203 -3.10 9.81 -18.05
CA VAL A 203 -2.48 9.94 -16.74
C VAL A 203 -2.25 8.56 -16.13
N VAL A 204 -1.21 8.46 -15.29
CA VAL A 204 -0.89 7.24 -14.54
C VAL A 204 -1.31 7.37 -13.09
N VAL A 205 -2.22 6.49 -12.67
CA VAL A 205 -2.70 6.35 -11.28
C VAL A 205 -2.04 5.13 -10.66
N CYS A 206 -1.16 5.36 -9.70
CA CYS A 206 -0.37 4.32 -9.07
C CYS A 206 -0.94 3.92 -7.71
N ASP A 207 -1.26 2.64 -7.51
CA ASP A 207 -1.49 2.07 -6.18
C ASP A 207 -0.13 1.69 -5.56
N GLY A 208 0.36 2.53 -4.66
CA GLY A 208 1.60 2.35 -3.90
C GLY A 208 1.42 1.65 -2.55
N SER A 209 0.24 1.11 -2.25
CA SER A 209 -0.08 0.56 -0.91
C SER A 209 0.86 -0.55 -0.44
N GLN A 210 1.49 -1.27 -1.34
CA GLN A 210 2.50 -2.29 -1.03
C GLN A 210 3.94 -1.81 -1.30
N LEU A 211 4.15 -0.76 -2.10
CA LEU A 211 5.48 -0.26 -2.39
C LEU A 211 5.99 0.70 -1.32
N VAL A 212 5.18 1.71 -0.97
CA VAL A 212 5.54 2.82 -0.06
C VAL A 212 6.02 2.34 1.31
N PRO A 213 5.43 1.30 1.94
CA PRO A 213 5.92 0.77 3.21
C PRO A 213 7.30 0.12 3.14
N HIS A 214 7.70 -0.40 1.98
CA HIS A 214 8.80 -1.36 1.85
C HIS A 214 9.99 -0.85 1.05
N ARG A 215 9.81 0.22 0.26
CA ARG A 215 10.83 0.76 -0.65
C ARG A 215 10.84 2.27 -0.60
N ARG A 216 12.02 2.85 -0.88
CA ARG A 216 12.11 4.29 -1.12
C ARG A 216 11.28 4.66 -2.36
N VAL A 217 10.50 5.71 -2.24
CA VAL A 217 9.65 6.25 -3.30
C VAL A 217 10.06 7.69 -3.58
N ASP A 218 10.10 8.05 -4.85
CA ASP A 218 10.22 9.41 -5.35
C ASP A 218 9.21 9.57 -6.50
N VAL A 219 8.13 10.27 -6.25
CA VAL A 219 7.02 10.42 -7.19
C VAL A 219 7.42 11.13 -8.48
N VAL A 220 8.43 12.01 -8.41
CA VAL A 220 8.97 12.70 -9.59
C VAL A 220 9.76 11.73 -10.45
N ALA A 221 10.66 10.95 -9.84
CA ALA A 221 11.44 9.94 -10.54
C ALA A 221 10.57 8.81 -11.11
N MET A 222 9.49 8.42 -10.42
CA MET A 222 8.51 7.44 -10.91
C MET A 222 7.73 7.95 -12.12
N GLY A 223 7.60 9.27 -12.26
CA GLY A 223 6.86 9.89 -13.37
C GLY A 223 5.34 9.72 -13.31
N VAL A 224 4.79 9.14 -12.25
CA VAL A 224 3.34 8.96 -12.09
C VAL A 224 2.61 10.29 -11.87
N ASP A 225 1.31 10.33 -12.09
CA ASP A 225 0.51 11.54 -11.97
C ASP A 225 -0.28 11.56 -10.65
N PHE A 226 -0.64 10.38 -10.15
CA PHE A 226 -1.26 10.16 -8.86
C PHE A 226 -0.62 8.95 -8.17
N LEU A 227 -0.43 9.05 -6.85
CA LEU A 227 0.02 7.94 -6.00
C LEU A 227 -0.93 7.82 -4.80
N ALA A 228 -1.49 6.62 -4.58
CA ALA A 228 -2.33 6.32 -3.42
C ALA A 228 -1.65 5.29 -2.52
N PHE A 229 -1.70 5.50 -1.19
CA PHE A 229 -1.23 4.53 -0.20
C PHE A 229 -1.96 4.69 1.15
N THR A 230 -1.67 3.82 2.12
CA THR A 230 -2.44 3.76 3.37
C THR A 230 -1.54 3.61 4.59
N GLY A 231 -1.90 4.31 5.68
CA GLY A 231 -1.11 4.34 6.90
C GLY A 231 -0.96 2.98 7.58
N HIS A 232 -2.03 2.18 7.65
CA HIS A 232 -2.03 0.91 8.38
C HIS A 232 -1.14 -0.20 7.80
N LYS A 233 -0.53 0.00 6.63
CA LYS A 233 0.46 -0.92 6.05
C LYS A 233 1.90 -0.45 6.23
N MET A 234 2.09 0.79 6.68
CA MET A 234 3.39 1.42 6.89
C MET A 234 3.60 1.84 8.35
N LEU A 235 3.28 0.95 9.28
CA LEU A 235 3.38 1.12 10.75
C LEU A 235 2.44 2.18 11.34
N GLY A 236 1.73 2.93 10.50
CA GLY A 236 0.80 3.98 10.86
C GLY A 236 -0.60 3.44 11.23
N PRO A 237 -1.47 4.29 11.78
CA PRO A 237 -2.79 3.86 12.23
C PRO A 237 -3.73 3.50 11.07
N THR A 238 -4.81 2.80 11.39
CA THR A 238 -6.00 2.69 10.54
C THR A 238 -6.69 4.05 10.45
N GLY A 239 -7.59 4.22 9.46
CA GLY A 239 -8.38 5.45 9.35
C GLY A 239 -7.67 6.59 8.63
N ILE A 240 -6.44 6.40 8.16
CA ILE A 240 -5.72 7.37 7.34
C ILE A 240 -5.10 6.70 6.10
N GLY A 241 -5.26 7.37 4.97
CA GLY A 241 -4.60 7.12 3.70
C GLY A 241 -4.15 8.44 3.09
N VAL A 242 -3.42 8.32 2.01
CA VAL A 242 -2.84 9.46 1.31
C VAL A 242 -3.13 9.33 -0.18
N LEU A 243 -3.54 10.43 -0.79
CA LEU A 243 -3.42 10.68 -2.21
C LEU A 243 -2.39 11.77 -2.41
N TRP A 244 -1.33 11.48 -3.16
CA TRP A 244 -0.52 12.47 -3.82
C TRP A 244 -1.00 12.62 -5.25
N GLY A 245 -1.05 13.85 -5.75
CA GLY A 245 -1.33 14.13 -7.15
C GLY A 245 -0.59 15.39 -7.60
N ARG A 246 -0.25 15.47 -8.89
CA ARG A 246 0.35 16.68 -9.46
C ARG A 246 -0.58 17.87 -9.26
N GLU A 247 -0.05 18.99 -8.80
CA GLU A 247 -0.82 20.18 -8.46
C GLU A 247 -1.76 20.62 -9.56
N GLU A 248 -1.27 20.66 -10.81
CA GLU A 248 -2.06 21.07 -11.98
C GLU A 248 -3.27 20.16 -12.23
N LEU A 249 -3.17 18.86 -11.97
CA LEU A 249 -4.28 17.93 -12.11
C LEU A 249 -5.29 18.11 -10.95
N LEU A 250 -4.79 18.26 -9.73
CA LEU A 250 -5.63 18.50 -8.55
C LEU A 250 -6.40 19.82 -8.66
N GLU A 251 -5.81 20.87 -9.21
CA GLU A 251 -6.51 22.16 -9.45
C GLU A 251 -7.70 22.00 -10.41
N GLU A 252 -7.55 21.17 -11.43
CA GLU A 252 -8.60 20.94 -12.42
C GLU A 252 -9.72 20.01 -11.94
N MET A 253 -9.45 19.17 -10.93
CA MET A 253 -10.41 18.20 -10.42
C MET A 253 -11.54 18.89 -9.66
N PRO A 254 -12.82 18.50 -9.84
CA PRO A 254 -13.88 18.92 -8.93
C PRO A 254 -13.69 18.30 -7.54
N PRO A 255 -14.28 18.89 -6.48
CA PRO A 255 -14.25 18.28 -5.16
C PRO A 255 -14.93 16.91 -5.17
N PHE A 256 -14.50 16.03 -4.28
CA PHE A 256 -15.01 14.66 -4.15
C PHE A 256 -16.18 14.59 -3.16
N LEU A 257 -15.98 15.15 -1.96
CA LEU A 257 -16.98 15.23 -0.91
C LEU A 257 -17.36 16.71 -0.69
N GLY A 258 -18.62 16.97 -0.33
CA GLY A 258 -19.10 18.29 0.02
C GLY A 258 -19.33 18.41 1.53
N GLY A 259 -18.92 19.55 2.11
CA GLY A 259 -19.11 19.80 3.54
C GLY A 259 -18.33 21.02 4.03
N GLY A 260 -18.14 21.12 5.32
CA GLY A 260 -17.25 22.13 5.93
C GLY A 260 -15.80 21.87 5.54
N GLU A 261 -14.92 22.81 5.79
CA GLU A 261 -13.49 22.84 5.49
C GLU A 261 -13.16 22.96 3.99
N MET A 262 -13.79 22.15 3.13
CA MET A 262 -13.50 22.13 1.70
C MET A 262 -14.07 23.33 0.91
N ILE A 263 -14.85 24.18 1.57
CA ILE A 263 -15.50 25.37 0.99
C ILE A 263 -14.81 26.65 1.42
N ARG A 264 -14.77 27.64 0.50
CA ARG A 264 -14.38 29.02 0.78
C ARG A 264 -15.59 29.89 1.08
N ASP A 265 -16.65 29.78 0.28
CA ASP A 265 -17.91 30.49 0.45
C ASP A 265 -19.09 29.61 0.07
N VAL A 266 -20.21 29.74 0.74
CA VAL A 266 -21.49 29.07 0.45
C VAL A 266 -22.64 30.06 0.48
N ARG A 267 -23.44 30.05 -0.58
CA ARG A 267 -24.68 30.80 -0.71
C ARG A 267 -25.84 29.83 -0.86
N LEU A 268 -27.04 30.34 -0.93
CA LEU A 268 -28.24 29.49 -1.07
C LEU A 268 -28.30 28.75 -2.42
N ASP A 269 -27.62 29.24 -3.43
CA ASP A 269 -27.67 28.77 -4.83
C ASP A 269 -26.29 28.30 -5.38
N CYS A 270 -25.20 28.55 -4.67
CA CYS A 270 -23.86 28.21 -5.13
C CYS A 270 -22.85 28.09 -4.01
N PHE A 271 -21.69 27.52 -4.32
CA PHE A 271 -20.53 27.49 -3.43
C PHE A 271 -19.21 27.63 -4.20
N THR A 272 -18.16 28.03 -3.51
CA THR A 272 -16.79 27.99 -4.03
C THR A 272 -15.93 27.10 -3.14
N THR A 273 -15.00 26.38 -3.77
CA THR A 273 -14.10 25.49 -3.04
C THR A 273 -12.95 26.24 -2.37
N ASN A 274 -12.41 25.66 -1.32
CA ASN A 274 -11.16 26.09 -0.70
C ASN A 274 -9.97 25.79 -1.64
N ASP A 275 -8.78 26.24 -1.26
CA ASP A 275 -7.52 25.93 -1.94
C ASP A 275 -7.09 24.47 -1.70
N LEU A 276 -6.14 23.98 -2.50
CA LEU A 276 -5.46 22.71 -2.26
C LEU A 276 -4.67 22.76 -0.95
N PRO A 277 -4.65 21.68 -0.19
CA PRO A 277 -5.29 20.39 -0.39
C PRO A 277 -6.72 20.32 0.18
N TRP A 278 -7.15 21.31 0.96
CA TRP A 278 -8.41 21.34 1.74
C TRP A 278 -9.65 21.22 0.86
N LYS A 279 -9.57 21.58 -0.42
CA LYS A 279 -10.62 21.33 -1.43
C LYS A 279 -11.12 19.88 -1.45
N PHE A 280 -10.28 18.92 -1.05
CA PHE A 280 -10.61 17.49 -1.04
C PHE A 280 -10.80 16.92 0.37
N GLU A 281 -10.62 17.72 1.42
CA GLU A 281 -10.72 17.29 2.82
C GLU A 281 -11.98 17.90 3.46
N ALA A 282 -13.11 17.25 3.25
CA ALA A 282 -14.40 17.72 3.78
C ALA A 282 -14.65 17.19 5.19
N GLY A 283 -15.03 18.09 6.10
CA GLY A 283 -15.32 17.78 7.50
C GLY A 283 -14.06 17.78 8.39
N THR A 284 -14.24 17.45 9.67
CA THR A 284 -13.11 17.31 10.59
C THR A 284 -12.23 16.13 10.15
N PRO A 285 -10.94 16.36 9.87
CA PRO A 285 -10.07 15.33 9.34
C PRO A 285 -9.61 14.31 10.41
N PRO A 286 -8.94 13.21 10.03
CA PRO A 286 -8.37 12.22 10.95
C PRO A 286 -7.09 12.76 11.60
N ILE A 287 -7.23 13.64 12.61
CA ILE A 287 -6.11 14.44 13.17
C ILE A 287 -5.11 13.54 13.90
N ALA A 288 -5.59 12.70 14.82
CA ALA A 288 -4.73 11.78 15.58
C ALA A 288 -4.02 10.78 14.66
N GLU A 289 -4.72 10.32 13.63
CA GLU A 289 -4.19 9.37 12.67
C GLU A 289 -3.12 10.02 11.78
N ALA A 290 -3.26 11.30 11.43
CA ALA A 290 -2.23 12.04 10.69
C ALA A 290 -0.95 12.17 11.53
N MET A 291 -1.07 12.49 12.82
CA MET A 291 0.09 12.54 13.73
C MET A 291 0.73 11.17 13.92
N GLY A 292 -0.09 10.11 14.03
CA GLY A 292 0.40 8.73 14.07
C GLY A 292 1.13 8.33 12.79
N LEU A 293 0.65 8.78 11.62
CA LEU A 293 1.33 8.54 10.33
C LEU A 293 2.66 9.30 10.25
N GLY A 294 2.72 10.56 10.71
CA GLY A 294 3.97 11.32 10.80
C GLY A 294 5.01 10.63 11.70
N ALA A 295 4.56 10.09 12.84
CA ALA A 295 5.43 9.32 13.73
C ALA A 295 5.90 7.99 13.08
N ALA A 296 5.05 7.33 12.29
CA ALA A 296 5.42 6.13 11.53
C ALA A 296 6.49 6.44 10.47
N ILE A 297 6.35 7.55 9.74
CA ILE A 297 7.34 8.02 8.77
C ILE A 297 8.68 8.29 9.45
N SER A 298 8.67 9.04 10.56
CA SER A 298 9.89 9.30 11.33
C SER A 298 10.59 8.01 11.79
N TYR A 299 9.82 7.00 12.20
CA TYR A 299 10.34 5.70 12.56
C TYR A 299 10.97 4.97 11.37
N LEU A 300 10.28 4.93 10.22
CA LEU A 300 10.78 4.30 8.99
C LEU A 300 12.06 4.97 8.48
N GLU A 301 12.13 6.29 8.52
CA GLU A 301 13.34 7.04 8.14
C GLU A 301 14.50 6.78 9.09
N ALA A 302 14.24 6.67 10.40
CA ALA A 302 15.26 6.36 11.40
C ALA A 302 15.82 4.95 11.23
N VAL A 303 14.99 3.96 10.86
CA VAL A 303 15.44 2.61 10.50
C VAL A 303 16.17 2.63 9.15
N GLY A 304 15.65 3.36 8.17
CA GLY A 304 16.18 3.53 6.82
C GLY A 304 15.53 2.59 5.80
N MET A 305 14.91 3.18 4.77
CA MET A 305 14.16 2.43 3.76
C MET A 305 15.01 1.43 2.97
N ASP A 306 16.28 1.75 2.72
CA ASP A 306 17.19 0.85 1.99
C ASP A 306 17.59 -0.36 2.86
N GLN A 307 17.71 -0.18 4.19
CA GLN A 307 17.94 -1.25 5.14
C GLN A 307 16.70 -2.16 5.24
N ILE A 308 15.51 -1.58 5.29
CA ILE A 308 14.24 -2.33 5.28
C ILE A 308 14.15 -3.19 4.02
N ALA A 309 14.37 -2.59 2.85
CA ALA A 309 14.34 -3.29 1.58
C ALA A 309 15.35 -4.44 1.51
N SER A 310 16.57 -4.22 1.99
CA SER A 310 17.64 -5.23 2.01
C SER A 310 17.31 -6.38 2.97
N HIS A 311 16.80 -6.07 4.15
CA HIS A 311 16.37 -7.05 5.15
C HIS A 311 15.24 -7.95 4.61
N GLU A 312 14.19 -7.34 4.05
CA GLU A 312 13.07 -8.08 3.49
C GLU A 312 13.48 -8.96 2.31
N ALA A 313 14.39 -8.49 1.46
CA ALA A 313 14.92 -9.28 0.34
C ALA A 313 15.71 -10.50 0.83
N ALA A 314 16.56 -10.34 1.87
CA ALA A 314 17.28 -11.44 2.47
C ALA A 314 16.35 -12.47 3.12
N LEU A 315 15.35 -11.98 3.88
CA LEU A 315 14.39 -12.84 4.57
C LEU A 315 13.44 -13.54 3.58
N THR A 316 13.06 -12.86 2.49
CA THR A 316 12.28 -13.48 1.40
C THR A 316 13.05 -14.63 0.77
N ARG A 317 14.33 -14.42 0.45
CA ARG A 317 15.19 -15.50 -0.09
C ARG A 317 15.30 -16.66 0.89
N PHE A 318 15.58 -16.39 2.15
CA PHE A 318 15.65 -17.40 3.19
C PHE A 318 14.34 -18.19 3.32
N THR A 319 13.18 -17.53 3.20
CA THR A 319 11.86 -18.19 3.19
C THR A 319 11.73 -19.18 2.03
N PHE A 320 12.10 -18.78 0.81
CA PHE A 320 12.03 -19.68 -0.36
C PHE A 320 12.98 -20.86 -0.22
N GLU A 321 14.20 -20.64 0.21
CA GLU A 321 15.22 -21.69 0.41
C GLU A 321 14.77 -22.69 1.48
N THR A 322 14.31 -22.20 2.64
CA THR A 322 13.83 -23.02 3.75
C THR A 322 12.63 -23.87 3.34
N LEU A 323 11.59 -23.25 2.79
CA LEU A 323 10.37 -23.97 2.44
C LEU A 323 10.59 -24.99 1.31
N ARG A 324 11.46 -24.68 0.34
CA ARG A 324 11.85 -25.65 -0.70
C ARG A 324 12.66 -26.81 -0.13
N SER A 325 13.61 -26.52 0.75
CA SER A 325 14.42 -27.55 1.41
C SER A 325 13.58 -28.50 2.25
N ASP A 326 12.66 -27.96 3.04
CA ASP A 326 11.92 -28.75 4.05
C ASP A 326 10.71 -29.46 3.46
N HIS A 327 10.08 -28.90 2.43
CA HIS A 327 8.79 -29.39 1.91
C HIS A 327 8.81 -29.82 0.43
N GLY A 328 9.87 -29.51 -0.32
CA GLY A 328 10.03 -29.90 -1.72
C GLY A 328 8.83 -29.49 -2.59
N ASP A 329 8.33 -30.44 -3.38
CA ASP A 329 7.21 -30.23 -4.33
C ASP A 329 5.85 -30.00 -3.65
N LYS A 330 5.76 -30.11 -2.31
CA LYS A 330 4.52 -29.82 -1.58
C LYS A 330 4.22 -28.33 -1.50
N VAL A 331 5.23 -27.47 -1.56
CA VAL A 331 5.04 -26.01 -1.57
C VAL A 331 5.06 -25.49 -3.01
N HIS A 332 3.98 -24.82 -3.39
CA HIS A 332 3.90 -24.12 -4.67
C HIS A 332 3.87 -22.60 -4.39
N PHE A 333 4.84 -21.87 -4.98
CA PHE A 333 4.93 -20.42 -4.83
C PHE A 333 4.22 -19.72 -5.99
N PHE A 334 3.45 -18.67 -5.66
CA PHE A 334 2.89 -17.74 -6.63
C PHE A 334 3.66 -16.43 -6.59
N GLY A 335 4.21 -16.03 -7.72
CA GLY A 335 5.02 -14.84 -7.89
C GLY A 335 6.45 -15.13 -8.35
N PRO A 336 7.20 -14.10 -8.74
CA PRO A 336 8.56 -14.26 -9.27
C PRO A 336 9.51 -14.86 -8.23
N GLU A 337 10.64 -15.39 -8.70
CA GLU A 337 11.75 -15.84 -7.85
C GLU A 337 12.23 -14.73 -6.90
N PRO A 338 12.89 -15.08 -5.77
CA PRO A 338 13.27 -14.12 -4.72
C PRO A 338 14.44 -13.21 -5.12
N ASP A 339 14.29 -12.49 -6.23
CA ASP A 339 15.19 -11.45 -6.68
C ASP A 339 14.73 -10.08 -6.15
N PRO A 340 15.62 -9.31 -5.50
CA PRO A 340 15.27 -8.00 -4.95
C PRO A 340 14.74 -6.99 -5.97
N GLY A 341 15.10 -7.14 -7.24
CA GLY A 341 14.61 -6.30 -8.35
C GLY A 341 13.24 -6.72 -8.89
N LEU A 342 12.78 -7.93 -8.57
CA LEU A 342 11.57 -8.51 -9.13
C LEU A 342 10.41 -8.61 -8.12
N ARG A 343 10.71 -8.71 -6.81
CA ARG A 343 9.65 -8.89 -5.81
C ARG A 343 9.96 -8.27 -4.45
N GLY A 344 8.88 -8.04 -3.68
CA GLY A 344 8.90 -7.74 -2.24
C GLY A 344 8.52 -8.94 -1.38
N GLY A 345 8.27 -8.69 -0.09
CA GLY A 345 8.06 -9.69 0.97
C GLY A 345 6.67 -10.34 1.04
N ALA A 346 5.76 -10.10 0.08
CA ALA A 346 4.48 -10.80 0.01
C ALA A 346 4.64 -12.15 -0.71
N ILE A 347 4.43 -13.26 -0.01
CA ILE A 347 4.69 -14.63 -0.49
C ILE A 347 3.40 -15.44 -0.42
N SER A 348 2.74 -15.63 -1.56
CA SER A 348 1.56 -16.50 -1.66
C SER A 348 1.98 -17.92 -1.98
N ILE A 349 1.40 -18.89 -1.28
CA ILE A 349 1.69 -20.31 -1.44
C ILE A 349 0.42 -21.16 -1.54
N GLY A 350 0.53 -22.26 -2.29
CA GLY A 350 -0.26 -23.46 -2.14
C GLY A 350 0.56 -24.51 -1.39
N PHE A 351 -0.08 -25.41 -0.63
CA PHE A 351 0.62 -26.45 0.11
C PHE A 351 -0.09 -27.81 -0.03
N GLY A 352 0.41 -28.65 -0.92
CA GLY A 352 -0.25 -29.89 -1.33
C GLY A 352 -1.70 -29.64 -1.74
N ASP A 353 -2.59 -30.52 -1.33
CA ASP A 353 -4.04 -30.40 -1.56
C ASP A 353 -4.79 -29.74 -0.38
N ILE A 354 -4.06 -29.17 0.59
CA ILE A 354 -4.65 -28.56 1.79
C ILE A 354 -5.29 -27.23 1.42
N HIS A 355 -6.56 -27.08 1.78
CA HIS A 355 -7.26 -25.82 1.53
C HIS A 355 -6.60 -24.67 2.34
N PRO A 356 -6.35 -23.48 1.73
CA PRO A 356 -5.64 -22.39 2.40
C PRO A 356 -6.23 -21.96 3.75
N HIS A 357 -7.54 -22.04 3.95
CA HIS A 357 -8.18 -21.73 5.23
C HIS A 357 -7.83 -22.75 6.33
N ASP A 358 -7.83 -24.04 5.98
CA ASP A 358 -7.48 -25.12 6.93
C ASP A 358 -5.99 -25.00 7.28
N LEU A 359 -5.15 -24.71 6.28
CA LEU A 359 -3.74 -24.42 6.48
C LEU A 359 -3.54 -23.26 7.47
N ALA A 360 -4.22 -22.12 7.25
CA ALA A 360 -4.10 -20.97 8.13
C ALA A 360 -4.56 -21.24 9.58
N GLN A 361 -5.55 -22.11 9.78
CA GLN A 361 -5.99 -22.53 11.11
C GLN A 361 -4.93 -23.35 11.86
N VAL A 362 -4.25 -24.28 11.16
CA VAL A 362 -3.16 -25.04 11.76
C VAL A 362 -1.99 -24.12 12.09
N LEU A 363 -1.65 -23.19 11.21
CA LEU A 363 -0.57 -22.23 11.43
C LEU A 363 -0.86 -21.31 12.63
N ASP A 364 -2.10 -20.82 12.79
CA ASP A 364 -2.50 -20.00 13.95
C ASP A 364 -2.36 -20.77 15.27
N ALA A 365 -2.69 -22.06 15.29
CA ALA A 365 -2.49 -22.91 16.49
C ALA A 365 -1.01 -23.02 16.90
N GLU A 366 -0.08 -22.86 15.96
CA GLU A 366 1.37 -22.85 16.16
C GLU A 366 1.95 -21.43 16.32
N GLY A 367 1.10 -20.42 16.51
CA GLY A 367 1.52 -19.04 16.70
C GLY A 367 1.92 -18.30 15.42
N VAL A 368 1.65 -18.85 14.24
CA VAL A 368 2.01 -18.27 12.94
C VAL A 368 0.79 -17.64 12.26
N CYS A 369 0.80 -16.31 12.13
CA CYS A 369 -0.29 -15.57 11.52
C CYS A 369 -0.03 -15.37 10.03
N VAL A 370 -0.84 -16.02 9.19
CA VAL A 370 -0.87 -15.83 7.73
C VAL A 370 -2.29 -15.50 7.28
N ARG A 371 -2.42 -14.99 6.06
CA ARG A 371 -3.73 -14.73 5.47
C ARG A 371 -4.10 -15.82 4.46
N ALA A 372 -5.33 -16.33 4.55
CA ALA A 372 -5.91 -17.21 3.55
C ALA A 372 -7.01 -16.50 2.75
N GLY A 373 -7.11 -16.79 1.44
CA GLY A 373 -8.18 -16.29 0.60
C GLY A 373 -7.73 -15.71 -0.74
N HIS A 374 -8.58 -14.86 -1.32
CA HIS A 374 -8.33 -14.21 -2.62
C HIS A 374 -7.58 -12.87 -2.53
N HIS A 375 -7.19 -12.43 -1.33
CA HIS A 375 -6.40 -11.22 -1.04
C HIS A 375 -6.91 -9.94 -1.73
N CYS A 376 -8.23 -9.81 -1.90
CA CYS A 376 -8.87 -8.72 -2.66
C CYS A 376 -8.36 -8.56 -4.10
N ALA A 377 -8.02 -9.67 -4.77
CA ALA A 377 -7.56 -9.73 -6.16
C ALA A 377 -8.20 -10.93 -6.89
N LYS A 378 -9.53 -11.00 -6.91
CA LYS A 378 -10.27 -12.11 -7.56
C LYS A 378 -9.95 -12.30 -9.05
N PRO A 379 -9.76 -11.23 -9.87
CA PRO A 379 -9.34 -11.42 -11.26
C PRO A 379 -8.01 -12.18 -11.35
N LEU A 380 -7.03 -11.83 -10.52
CA LEU A 380 -5.74 -12.51 -10.46
C LEU A 380 -5.90 -13.98 -10.02
N MET A 381 -6.73 -14.29 -9.01
CA MET A 381 -6.98 -15.70 -8.61
C MET A 381 -7.53 -16.53 -9.76
N ARG A 382 -8.42 -15.96 -10.60
CA ARG A 382 -8.92 -16.63 -11.80
C ARG A 382 -7.82 -16.87 -12.84
N ARG A 383 -6.93 -15.90 -13.03
CA ARG A 383 -5.77 -16.01 -13.94
C ARG A 383 -4.78 -17.08 -13.47
N LEU A 384 -4.64 -17.25 -12.16
CA LEU A 384 -3.80 -18.26 -11.52
C LEU A 384 -4.49 -19.64 -11.45
N GLU A 385 -5.76 -19.74 -11.83
CA GLU A 385 -6.59 -20.96 -11.77
C GLU A 385 -6.72 -21.56 -10.36
N VAL A 386 -6.67 -20.70 -9.32
CA VAL A 386 -6.85 -21.10 -7.93
C VAL A 386 -7.95 -20.28 -7.25
N PRO A 387 -8.75 -20.87 -6.35
CA PRO A 387 -9.80 -20.15 -5.63
C PRO A 387 -9.22 -19.23 -4.55
N ALA A 388 -8.09 -19.59 -3.97
CA ALA A 388 -7.45 -18.95 -2.85
C ALA A 388 -5.99 -19.39 -2.71
N THR A 389 -5.20 -18.62 -1.98
CA THR A 389 -3.84 -18.99 -1.54
C THR A 389 -3.67 -18.68 -0.05
N ALA A 390 -2.68 -19.30 0.60
CA ALA A 390 -2.15 -18.81 1.86
C ALA A 390 -1.05 -17.82 1.57
N ARG A 391 -1.02 -16.67 2.26
CA ARG A 391 -0.01 -15.64 2.04
C ARG A 391 0.71 -15.32 3.34
N ALA A 392 2.00 -15.58 3.36
CA ALA A 392 2.92 -14.98 4.33
C ALA A 392 3.43 -13.65 3.79
N SER A 393 3.50 -12.63 4.64
CA SER A 393 4.04 -11.33 4.25
C SER A 393 4.93 -10.76 5.35
N LEU A 394 6.17 -10.52 4.96
CA LEU A 394 7.28 -10.12 5.82
C LEU A 394 7.32 -8.61 5.99
N TYR A 395 7.90 -8.16 7.10
CA TYR A 395 8.23 -6.76 7.32
C TYR A 395 9.47 -6.63 8.23
N LEU A 396 9.87 -5.40 8.53
CA LEU A 396 11.11 -5.05 9.25
C LEU A 396 11.28 -5.69 10.63
N TYR A 397 10.21 -6.17 11.28
CA TYR A 397 10.24 -6.81 12.60
C TYR A 397 10.25 -8.36 12.54
N ASN A 398 10.19 -8.94 11.33
CA ASN A 398 10.30 -10.39 11.17
C ASN A 398 11.77 -10.82 11.09
N ASP A 399 12.06 -12.02 11.49
CA ASP A 399 13.38 -12.64 11.48
C ASP A 399 13.34 -14.09 10.97
N GLU A 400 14.49 -14.74 10.94
CA GLU A 400 14.62 -16.14 10.53
C GLU A 400 13.83 -17.10 11.42
N GLU A 401 13.67 -16.79 12.72
CA GLU A 401 12.86 -17.62 13.64
C GLU A 401 11.39 -17.63 13.22
N ASP A 402 10.84 -16.51 12.72
CA ASP A 402 9.46 -16.45 12.20
C ASP A 402 9.31 -17.35 10.96
N VAL A 403 10.33 -17.43 10.11
CA VAL A 403 10.35 -18.30 8.91
C VAL A 403 10.45 -19.77 9.30
N LEU A 404 11.31 -20.10 10.26
CA LEU A 404 11.44 -21.47 10.77
C LEU A 404 10.14 -21.92 11.46
N ALA A 405 9.46 -21.03 12.19
CA ALA A 405 8.15 -21.31 12.75
C ALA A 405 7.11 -21.61 11.67
N LEU A 406 7.10 -20.84 10.56
CA LEU A 406 6.25 -21.11 9.41
C LEU A 406 6.52 -22.50 8.83
N SER A 407 7.79 -22.85 8.58
CA SER A 407 8.17 -24.16 8.04
C SER A 407 7.73 -25.30 8.97
N SER A 408 7.98 -25.17 10.29
CA SER A 408 7.57 -26.17 11.28
C SER A 408 6.04 -26.35 11.32
N ALA A 409 5.28 -25.25 11.27
CA ALA A 409 3.82 -25.29 11.26
C ALA A 409 3.25 -25.93 9.97
N LEU A 410 3.89 -25.70 8.81
CA LEU A 410 3.56 -26.39 7.56
C LEU A 410 3.79 -27.91 7.65
N ALA A 411 4.88 -28.35 8.33
CA ALA A 411 5.13 -29.78 8.58
C ALA A 411 4.00 -30.41 9.41
N LYS A 412 3.51 -29.71 10.46
CA LYS A 412 2.35 -30.19 11.23
C LYS A 412 1.06 -30.25 10.41
N ALA A 413 0.82 -29.26 9.55
CA ALA A 413 -0.33 -29.31 8.65
C ALA A 413 -0.26 -30.54 7.72
N LYS A 414 0.92 -30.88 7.22
CA LYS A 414 1.14 -32.10 6.42
C LYS A 414 0.85 -33.37 7.22
N GLU A 415 1.22 -33.44 8.50
CA GLU A 415 0.93 -34.61 9.35
C GLU A 415 -0.59 -34.77 9.62
N MET A 416 -1.33 -33.65 9.70
CA MET A 416 -2.77 -33.67 9.99
C MET A 416 -3.63 -34.02 8.75
N PHE A 417 -3.22 -33.62 7.57
CA PHE A 417 -4.02 -33.74 6.34
C PHE A 417 -3.39 -34.66 5.28
N GLY A 418 -2.13 -35.03 5.41
CA GLY A 418 -1.39 -35.89 4.50
C GLY A 418 -1.24 -37.27 5.01
#